data_6c5587d048ec277a1678b04fe65f3845
#
_entry.id   6c5587d048ec277a1678b04fe65f3845
#
_cell.length_a   1.000
_cell.length_b   1.000
_cell.length_c   1.000
_cell.angle_alpha   90.00
_cell.angle_beta   90.00
_cell.angle_gamma   90.00
#
_symmetry.space_group_name_H-M   'P 1'
#
loop_
_entity.id
_entity.type
_entity.pdbx_description
1 polymer ?
#
loop_
_entity_poly.entity_id
_entity_poly.type
_entity_poly.pdbx_seq_one_letter_code
_entity_poly.pdbx_strand_id
1 'polypeptide(L)'
;MGAEKQVVTSDDGRYVVIDGRRWRATDPAIPEDVAAALRRALMAARRDVGTALRKGEDPATARARVQTAKVALGERGTPWWEQSPADRRARWEQGLHDLGG
;
A
#
# COMPACT_ATOMS: atom_id res chain seq x y z
N MET A 1 4.41 -26.18 -12.07
CA MET A 1 3.22 -25.52 -11.52
C MET A 1 3.63 -24.56 -10.46
N GLY A 2 3.32 -23.28 -10.64
CA GLY A 2 3.53 -22.28 -9.62
C GLY A 2 2.60 -22.55 -8.44
N ALA A 3 3.12 -22.49 -7.23
CA ALA A 3 2.29 -22.55 -6.06
C ALA A 3 1.47 -21.25 -5.99
N GLU A 4 0.17 -21.37 -5.93
CA GLU A 4 -0.69 -20.22 -5.71
C GLU A 4 -0.46 -19.73 -4.28
N LYS A 5 -0.30 -18.41 -4.13
CA LYS A 5 -0.22 -17.81 -2.80
C LYS A 5 -1.57 -17.96 -2.12
N GLN A 6 -1.55 -18.53 -0.94
CA GLN A 6 -2.76 -18.57 -0.14
C GLN A 6 -2.96 -17.22 0.52
N VAL A 7 -4.08 -16.58 0.21
CA VAL A 7 -4.46 -15.30 0.80
C VAL A 7 -5.72 -15.53 1.63
N VAL A 8 -5.59 -15.31 2.92
CA VAL A 8 -6.70 -15.46 3.86
C VAL A 8 -6.93 -14.12 4.56
N THR A 9 -8.15 -13.61 4.46
CA THR A 9 -8.52 -12.39 5.18
C THR A 9 -9.00 -12.77 6.58
N SER A 10 -8.56 -12.01 7.60
CA SER A 10 -9.03 -12.23 8.96
C SER A 10 -10.54 -11.96 9.07
N ASP A 11 -11.18 -12.55 10.08
CA ASP A 11 -12.64 -12.45 10.26
C ASP A 11 -13.12 -11.01 10.40
N ASP A 12 -12.31 -10.15 11.00
CA ASP A 12 -12.63 -8.73 11.16
C ASP A 12 -12.26 -7.87 9.94
N GLY A 13 -11.66 -8.46 8.91
CA GLY A 13 -11.25 -7.76 7.70
C GLY A 13 -10.01 -6.88 7.83
N ARG A 14 -9.39 -6.86 9.01
CA ARG A 14 -8.26 -5.95 9.30
C ARG A 14 -6.91 -6.43 8.79
N TYR A 15 -6.77 -7.73 8.61
CA TYR A 15 -5.50 -8.34 8.21
C TYR A 15 -5.68 -9.31 7.07
N VAL A 16 -4.63 -9.45 6.29
CA VAL A 16 -4.51 -10.54 5.30
C VAL A 16 -3.31 -11.38 5.67
N VAL A 17 -3.44 -12.69 5.52
CA VAL A 17 -2.34 -13.63 5.72
C VAL A 17 -1.95 -14.16 4.35
N ILE A 18 -0.72 -13.95 3.97
CA ILE A 18 -0.16 -14.40 2.70
C ILE A 18 1.03 -15.29 3.00
N ASP A 19 0.97 -16.54 2.59
CA ASP A 19 2.03 -17.54 2.83
C ASP A 19 2.43 -17.60 4.31
N GLY A 20 1.43 -17.56 5.21
CA GLY A 20 1.63 -17.64 6.65
C GLY A 20 2.06 -16.33 7.32
N ARG A 21 2.31 -15.28 6.55
CA ARG A 21 2.69 -13.97 7.08
C ARG A 21 1.51 -13.01 7.09
N ARG A 22 1.31 -12.34 8.23
CA ARG A 22 0.20 -11.43 8.41
C ARG A 22 0.56 -10.00 8.00
N TRP A 23 -0.29 -9.40 7.18
CA TRP A 23 -0.17 -8.03 6.72
C TRP A 23 -1.45 -7.27 7.02
N ARG A 24 -1.34 -5.98 7.25
CA ARG A 24 -2.54 -5.16 7.37
C ARG A 24 -3.27 -5.07 6.04
N ALA A 25 -4.60 -5.25 6.07
CA ALA A 25 -5.43 -5.13 4.87
C ALA A 25 -5.52 -3.67 4.41
N THR A 26 -5.76 -3.48 3.12
CA THR A 26 -6.09 -2.17 2.56
C THR A 26 -7.38 -1.65 3.19
N ASP A 27 -7.44 -0.34 3.46
CA ASP A 27 -8.64 0.30 3.97
C ASP A 27 -9.81 0.13 2.99
N PRO A 28 -10.90 -0.56 3.39
CA PRO A 28 -12.02 -0.81 2.50
C PRO A 28 -12.87 0.44 2.19
N ALA A 29 -12.68 1.53 2.91
CA ALA A 29 -13.40 2.77 2.66
C ALA A 29 -12.86 3.55 1.46
N ILE A 30 -11.66 3.23 0.99
CA ILE A 30 -11.05 3.92 -0.16
C ILE A 30 -11.89 3.66 -1.41
N PRO A 31 -12.32 4.70 -2.15
CA PRO A 31 -13.00 4.48 -3.43
C PRO A 31 -12.16 3.61 -4.36
N GLU A 32 -12.80 2.72 -5.11
CA GLU A 32 -12.09 1.71 -5.91
C GLU A 32 -11.12 2.32 -6.93
N ASP A 33 -11.50 3.41 -7.57
CA ASP A 33 -10.64 4.12 -8.52
C ASP A 33 -9.39 4.70 -7.85
N VAL A 34 -9.56 5.23 -6.65
CA VAL A 34 -8.44 5.77 -5.85
C VAL A 34 -7.53 4.64 -5.40
N ALA A 35 -8.09 3.56 -4.89
CA ALA A 35 -7.31 2.39 -4.47
C ALA A 35 -6.51 1.81 -5.64
N ALA A 36 -7.12 1.72 -6.82
CA ALA A 36 -6.43 1.23 -8.02
C ALA A 36 -5.27 2.15 -8.41
N ALA A 37 -5.46 3.47 -8.34
CA ALA A 37 -4.39 4.43 -8.63
C ALA A 37 -3.24 4.31 -7.63
N LEU A 38 -3.56 4.15 -6.34
CA LEU A 38 -2.54 3.98 -5.31
C LEU A 38 -1.76 2.67 -5.47
N ARG A 39 -2.44 1.58 -5.86
CA ARG A 39 -1.76 0.31 -6.14
C ARG A 39 -0.83 0.41 -7.34
N ARG A 40 -1.25 1.09 -8.40
CA ARG A 40 -0.39 1.32 -9.57
C ARG A 40 0.86 2.10 -9.19
N ALA A 41 0.70 3.15 -8.37
CA ALA A 41 1.83 3.93 -7.89
C ALA A 41 2.76 3.08 -7.02
N LEU A 42 2.21 2.22 -6.17
CA LEU A 42 2.98 1.30 -5.34
C LEU A 42 3.80 0.33 -6.20
N MET A 43 3.17 -0.27 -7.21
CA MET A 43 3.86 -1.20 -8.10
C MET A 43 4.98 -0.52 -8.89
N ALA A 44 4.73 0.70 -9.38
CA ALA A 44 5.75 1.49 -10.07
C ALA A 44 6.94 1.80 -9.15
N ALA A 45 6.66 2.22 -7.91
CA ALA A 45 7.70 2.52 -6.94
C ALA A 45 8.53 1.27 -6.58
N ARG A 46 7.89 0.12 -6.45
CA ARG A 46 8.61 -1.15 -6.21
C ARG A 46 9.53 -1.52 -7.37
N ARG A 47 9.06 -1.33 -8.61
CA ARG A 47 9.91 -1.54 -9.78
C ARG A 47 11.11 -0.60 -9.77
N ASP A 48 10.91 0.65 -9.38
CA ASP A 48 11.99 1.64 -9.31
C ASP A 48 13.02 1.28 -8.24
N VAL A 49 12.59 0.73 -7.10
CA VAL A 49 13.52 0.19 -6.10
C VAL A 49 14.40 -0.90 -6.71
N GLY A 50 13.77 -1.86 -7.39
CA GLY A 50 14.50 -2.96 -8.04
C GLY A 50 15.48 -2.46 -9.10
N THR A 51 15.07 -1.50 -9.91
CA THR A 51 15.92 -0.89 -10.93
C THR A 51 17.12 -0.18 -10.31
N ALA A 52 16.89 0.63 -9.26
CA ALA A 52 17.98 1.32 -8.58
C ALA A 52 19.00 0.34 -8.00
N LEU A 53 18.53 -0.72 -7.35
CA LEU A 53 19.41 -1.73 -6.77
C LEU A 53 20.25 -2.43 -7.84
N ARG A 54 19.66 -2.77 -9.00
CA ARG A 54 20.40 -3.40 -10.10
C ARG A 54 21.45 -2.48 -10.70
N LYS A 55 21.20 -1.17 -10.69
CA LYS A 55 22.14 -0.16 -11.22
C LYS A 55 23.17 0.29 -10.19
N GLY A 56 23.07 -0.17 -8.94
CA GLY A 56 23.92 0.31 -7.85
C GLY A 56 23.60 1.73 -7.43
N GLU A 57 22.39 2.22 -7.73
CA GLU A 57 21.93 3.55 -7.33
C GLU A 57 21.21 3.50 -5.99
N ASP A 58 21.13 4.65 -5.30
CA ASP A 58 20.43 4.74 -4.02
C ASP A 58 18.91 4.61 -4.25
N PRO A 59 18.24 3.61 -3.65
CA PRO A 59 16.81 3.43 -3.80
C PRO A 59 15.97 4.29 -2.86
N ALA A 60 16.55 5.23 -2.13
CA ALA A 60 15.87 5.97 -1.06
C ALA A 60 14.60 6.68 -1.56
N THR A 61 14.67 7.37 -2.71
CA THR A 61 13.53 8.08 -3.27
C THR A 61 12.39 7.11 -3.62
N ALA A 62 12.73 6.00 -4.28
CA ALA A 62 11.73 4.99 -4.64
C ALA A 62 11.13 4.34 -3.39
N ARG A 63 11.92 4.04 -2.36
CA ARG A 63 11.42 3.51 -1.09
C ARG A 63 10.50 4.47 -0.36
N ALA A 64 10.80 5.78 -0.42
CA ALA A 64 9.91 6.79 0.14
C ALA A 64 8.54 6.78 -0.54
N ARG A 65 8.50 6.59 -1.86
CA ARG A 65 7.24 6.49 -2.61
C ARG A 65 6.47 5.22 -2.25
N VAL A 66 7.16 4.09 -2.03
CA VAL A 66 6.53 2.86 -1.53
C VAL A 66 5.85 3.14 -0.18
N GLN A 67 6.56 3.80 0.72
CA GLN A 67 6.03 4.16 2.03
C GLN A 67 4.78 5.05 1.90
N THR A 68 4.84 6.09 1.07
CA THR A 68 3.71 6.99 0.85
C THR A 68 2.49 6.24 0.33
N ALA A 69 2.67 5.35 -0.64
CA ALA A 69 1.57 4.57 -1.20
C ALA A 69 0.95 3.63 -0.16
N LYS A 70 1.78 2.95 0.63
CA LYS A 70 1.30 2.03 1.67
C LYS A 70 0.56 2.76 2.78
N VAL A 71 1.04 3.92 3.21
CA VAL A 71 0.34 4.74 4.20
C VAL A 71 -1.01 5.17 3.64
N ALA A 72 -1.06 5.65 2.41
CA ALA A 72 -2.31 6.09 1.77
C ALA A 72 -3.33 4.95 1.68
N LEU A 73 -2.88 3.73 1.39
CA LEU A 73 -3.74 2.54 1.34
C LEU A 73 -4.21 2.07 2.71
N GLY A 74 -3.70 2.63 3.80
CA GLY A 74 -4.03 2.20 5.15
C GLY A 74 -3.25 0.98 5.62
N GLU A 75 -2.27 0.54 4.84
CA GLU A 75 -1.47 -0.66 5.14
C GLU A 75 -0.30 -0.38 6.08
N ARG A 76 0.01 0.88 6.33
CA ARG A 76 1.03 1.35 7.28
C ARG A 76 0.55 2.60 8.01
N GLY A 77 1.22 2.95 9.09
CA GLY A 77 0.87 4.09 9.92
C GLY A 77 -0.27 3.77 10.86
N THR A 78 -1.06 4.77 11.21
CA THR A 78 -2.20 4.59 12.09
C THR A 78 -3.19 3.58 11.49
N PRO A 79 -3.66 2.59 12.25
CA PRO A 79 -4.65 1.64 11.72
C PRO A 79 -5.89 2.36 11.21
N TRP A 80 -6.33 2.01 10.00
CA TRP A 80 -7.47 2.68 9.37
C TRP A 80 -8.76 2.52 10.17
N TRP A 81 -8.91 1.41 10.89
CA TRP A 81 -10.11 1.18 11.71
C TRP A 81 -10.16 2.03 12.97
N GLU A 82 -9.06 2.70 13.32
CA GLU A 82 -9.00 3.64 14.44
C GLU A 82 -9.18 5.10 13.99
N GLN A 83 -9.24 5.34 12.69
CA GLN A 83 -9.36 6.69 12.13
C GLN A 83 -10.81 7.04 11.84
N SER A 84 -11.18 8.31 12.03
CA SER A 84 -12.49 8.82 11.62
C SER A 84 -12.63 8.77 10.09
N PRO A 85 -13.85 8.79 9.54
CA PRO A 85 -14.06 8.87 8.10
C PRO A 85 -13.31 10.05 7.46
N ALA A 86 -13.32 11.21 8.12
CA ALA A 86 -12.61 12.39 7.61
C ALA A 86 -11.10 12.19 7.59
N ASP A 87 -10.52 11.60 8.62
CA ASP A 87 -9.08 11.33 8.68
C ASP A 87 -8.67 10.29 7.65
N ARG A 88 -9.48 9.27 7.43
CA ARG A 88 -9.23 8.24 6.41
C ARG A 88 -9.19 8.89 5.03
N ARG A 89 -10.16 9.73 4.72
CA ARG A 89 -10.23 10.43 3.44
C ARG A 89 -9.03 11.36 3.25
N ALA A 90 -8.68 12.14 4.26
CA ALA A 90 -7.51 13.02 4.20
C ALA A 90 -6.23 12.23 3.92
N ARG A 91 -6.09 11.04 4.53
CA ARG A 91 -4.94 10.17 4.34
C ARG A 91 -4.77 9.74 2.88
N TRP A 92 -5.82 9.20 2.25
CA TRP A 92 -5.66 8.73 0.87
C TRP A 92 -5.60 9.86 -0.14
N GLU A 93 -6.29 10.97 0.09
CA GLU A 93 -6.20 12.15 -0.78
C GLU A 93 -4.81 12.77 -0.74
N GLN A 94 -4.22 12.89 0.44
CA GLN A 94 -2.86 13.40 0.58
C GLN A 94 -1.85 12.49 -0.11
N GLY A 95 -1.98 11.18 0.09
CA GLY A 95 -1.09 10.23 -0.57
C GLY A 95 -1.18 10.30 -2.08
N LEU A 96 -2.39 10.39 -2.62
CA LEU A 96 -2.60 10.50 -4.05
C LEU A 96 -1.94 11.78 -4.60
N HIS A 97 -2.11 12.90 -3.88
CA HIS A 97 -1.46 14.16 -4.23
C HIS A 97 0.07 14.03 -4.21
N ASP A 98 0.63 13.46 -3.16
CA ASP A 98 2.09 13.30 -3.00
C ASP A 98 2.70 12.40 -4.06
N LEU A 99 1.93 11.45 -4.59
CA LEU A 99 2.38 10.54 -5.64
C LEU A 99 2.17 11.11 -7.06
N GLY A 100 1.64 12.30 -7.16
CA GLY A 100 1.45 12.99 -8.44
C GLY A 100 0.22 12.57 -9.21
N GLY A 101 -0.66 11.89 -8.56
CA GLY A 101 -1.84 11.41 -9.23
C GLY A 101 -3.05 11.44 -8.39
#